data_2beb75d18dc073a959b0e0a4fa9bc336
#
_entry.id   2beb75d18dc073a959b0e0a4fa9bc336
#
_cell.length_a   1.000
_cell.length_b   1.000
_cell.length_c   1.000
_cell.angle_alpha   90.00
_cell.angle_beta   90.00
_cell.angle_gamma   90.00
#
_symmetry.space_group_name_H-M   'P 1'
#
loop_
_entity.id
_entity.type
_entity.pdbx_description
1 polymer ?
#
loop_
_entity_poly.entity_id
_entity_poly.type
_entity_poly.pdbx_seq_one_letter_code
_entity_poly.pdbx_strand_id
1 'polypeptide(L)'
;MELEKTGIVTRVKNIKDFFVLTIADREQLEVLSKEFYNVGDVITAKGETQLRGETLQIVAKEVKKESEEKRKRICDEIEKSVRVLENEPIIKTEVMKKLIPHAREVAKKLLVAKKLNRFTILRFHADADGIVGGIAISSILNAQKFQQNSAIYSVRDALTDINSARNNFMPLVILVDFGANEESISGLELLKADGIETIVIDHHPPAKNIEQYACFLSPWKFGEENASKHTAGYIAIEVARACGMDFEKYVKTSLAGDKSDLLPFEDEDKNKALVLDYLATYSSFGNSLDFYREVMEKPALYESMLRQAKEKLENLKESVKANLKKREKDGITIYLLNLDRIATKGEFPSRGKITSIAYDMVKGENAIVLGYSEKYIIFRVTDEAAKKVNANEIIEKIKSSAPDFIESGGGHDKAASLKIRKGFEKEILEEIVKII
;
A
#
# COMPACT_ATOMS: atom_id res chain seq x y z
N MET A 1 14.24 -34.10 28.32
CA MET A 1 15.00 -33.05 29.05
C MET A 1 14.00 -32.10 29.62
N GLU A 2 14.13 -31.73 30.89
CA GLU A 2 13.23 -30.74 31.49
C GLU A 2 13.69 -29.33 31.11
N LEU A 3 12.76 -28.48 30.68
CA LEU A 3 13.03 -27.10 30.28
C LEU A 3 12.06 -26.18 31.00
N GLU A 4 12.56 -25.02 31.45
CA GLU A 4 11.77 -23.92 31.97
C GLU A 4 11.96 -22.72 31.07
N LYS A 5 10.87 -22.13 30.57
CA LYS A 5 10.91 -21.00 29.66
C LYS A 5 9.82 -19.99 29.98
N THR A 6 10.21 -18.71 29.99
CA THR A 6 9.28 -17.57 30.12
C THR A 6 9.10 -16.90 28.78
N GLY A 7 7.88 -16.50 28.45
CA GLY A 7 7.59 -15.74 27.23
C GLY A 7 6.19 -15.14 27.20
N ILE A 8 5.97 -14.26 26.24
CA ILE A 8 4.65 -13.67 25.96
C ILE A 8 3.85 -14.64 25.10
N VAL A 9 2.63 -14.97 25.49
CA VAL A 9 1.71 -15.77 24.68
C VAL A 9 1.31 -14.96 23.44
N THR A 10 1.80 -15.37 22.28
CA THR A 10 1.55 -14.69 21.00
C THR A 10 0.46 -15.39 20.18
N ARG A 11 0.18 -16.65 20.45
CA ARG A 11 -0.85 -17.43 19.78
C ARG A 11 -1.36 -18.53 20.71
N VAL A 12 -2.68 -18.79 20.60
CA VAL A 12 -3.35 -19.89 21.29
C VAL A 12 -4.12 -20.73 20.27
N LYS A 13 -3.94 -22.06 20.34
CA LYS A 13 -4.68 -23.02 19.53
C LYS A 13 -5.25 -24.09 20.45
N ASN A 14 -6.55 -24.31 20.40
CA ASN A 14 -7.22 -25.38 21.13
C ASN A 14 -7.08 -26.73 20.39
N ILE A 15 -6.64 -27.78 21.09
CA ILE A 15 -6.54 -29.15 20.55
C ILE A 15 -7.12 -30.11 21.57
N LYS A 16 -8.38 -30.48 21.41
CA LYS A 16 -9.11 -31.34 22.34
C LYS A 16 -9.00 -30.85 23.80
N ASP A 17 -8.32 -31.60 24.66
CA ASP A 17 -8.18 -31.31 26.06
C ASP A 17 -6.98 -30.41 26.42
N PHE A 18 -6.29 -29.85 25.43
CA PHE A 18 -5.07 -29.07 25.61
C PHE A 18 -5.11 -27.79 24.79
N PHE A 19 -4.31 -26.82 25.21
CA PHE A 19 -4.00 -25.60 24.50
C PHE A 19 -2.53 -25.64 24.04
N VAL A 20 -2.29 -25.38 22.76
CA VAL A 20 -0.95 -25.09 22.26
C VAL A 20 -0.77 -23.59 22.31
N LEU A 21 0.09 -23.14 23.20
CA LEU A 21 0.46 -21.74 23.39
C LEU A 21 1.78 -21.49 22.66
N THR A 22 1.81 -20.56 21.72
CA THR A 22 3.09 -20.09 21.19
C THR A 22 3.56 -18.95 22.10
N ILE A 23 4.70 -19.11 22.71
CA ILE A 23 5.33 -18.06 23.53
C ILE A 23 6.53 -17.47 22.83
N ALA A 24 6.72 -16.16 22.95
CA ALA A 24 7.85 -15.42 22.39
C ALA A 24 8.69 -14.79 23.51
N ASP A 25 9.99 -15.12 23.47
CA ASP A 25 11.09 -14.44 24.13
C ASP A 25 12.25 -14.54 23.14
N ARG A 26 12.92 -13.63 22.66
CA ARG A 26 13.95 -13.69 21.60
C ARG A 26 13.73 -14.78 20.52
N GLU A 27 13.19 -15.92 20.89
CA GLU A 27 12.79 -17.05 20.05
C GLU A 27 11.35 -17.45 20.34
N GLN A 28 10.70 -18.09 19.36
CA GLN A 28 9.35 -18.63 19.56
C GLN A 28 9.43 -20.11 19.98
N LEU A 29 8.58 -20.49 20.92
CA LEU A 29 8.49 -21.85 21.43
C LEU A 29 7.01 -22.24 21.62
N GLU A 30 6.65 -23.47 21.33
CA GLU A 30 5.33 -24.02 21.65
C GLU A 30 5.30 -24.62 23.05
N VAL A 31 4.20 -24.36 23.77
CA VAL A 31 3.91 -24.94 25.08
C VAL A 31 2.56 -25.66 25.00
N LEU A 32 2.54 -26.95 25.31
CA LEU A 32 1.32 -27.74 25.47
C LEU A 32 0.85 -27.62 26.91
N SER A 33 -0.26 -26.93 27.13
CA SER A 33 -0.84 -26.67 28.47
C SER A 33 -2.25 -27.24 28.59
N LYS A 34 -2.64 -27.66 29.81
CA LYS A 34 -4.04 -27.96 30.14
C LYS A 34 -4.84 -26.70 30.49
N GLU A 35 -4.15 -25.65 30.85
CA GLU A 35 -4.77 -24.36 31.22
C GLU A 35 -4.77 -23.38 30.04
N PHE A 36 -5.82 -22.57 29.98
CA PHE A 36 -5.96 -21.50 29.00
C PHE A 36 -5.26 -20.22 29.49
N TYR A 37 -4.54 -19.57 28.57
CA TYR A 37 -3.96 -18.24 28.75
C TYR A 37 -4.32 -17.37 27.58
N ASN A 38 -4.55 -16.07 27.83
CA ASN A 38 -4.86 -15.13 26.77
C ASN A 38 -3.61 -14.73 25.98
N VAL A 39 -3.80 -14.37 24.70
CA VAL A 39 -2.77 -13.72 23.93
C VAL A 39 -2.38 -12.42 24.63
N GLY A 40 -1.06 -12.21 24.81
CA GLY A 40 -0.50 -11.09 25.57
C GLY A 40 -0.17 -11.41 27.03
N ASP A 41 -0.67 -12.52 27.59
CA ASP A 41 -0.20 -12.97 28.90
C ASP A 41 1.28 -13.34 28.87
N VAL A 42 1.98 -13.10 29.97
CA VAL A 42 3.33 -13.62 30.12
C VAL A 42 3.23 -14.87 31.01
N ILE A 43 3.81 -15.95 30.55
CA ILE A 43 3.84 -17.21 31.30
C ILE A 43 5.26 -17.74 31.43
N THR A 44 5.51 -18.42 32.55
CA THR A 44 6.66 -19.31 32.72
C THR A 44 6.14 -20.74 32.70
N ALA A 45 6.59 -21.51 31.70
CA ALA A 45 6.22 -22.91 31.54
C ALA A 45 7.41 -23.81 31.87
N LYS A 46 7.17 -24.82 32.71
CA LYS A 46 8.15 -25.85 33.06
C LYS A 46 7.61 -27.23 32.69
N GLY A 47 8.42 -28.02 32.01
CA GLY A 47 7.98 -29.35 31.57
C GLY A 47 9.01 -30.08 30.73
N GLU A 48 8.60 -31.24 30.20
CA GLU A 48 9.44 -32.05 29.33
C GLU A 48 9.41 -31.59 27.90
N THR A 49 10.56 -31.59 27.24
CA THR A 49 10.66 -31.23 25.83
C THR A 49 10.34 -32.43 24.94
N GLN A 50 9.57 -32.18 23.87
CA GLN A 50 9.33 -33.12 22.78
C GLN A 50 9.50 -32.43 21.43
N LEU A 51 9.78 -33.19 20.37
CA LEU A 51 9.75 -32.70 19.00
C LEU A 51 8.40 -33.04 18.38
N ARG A 52 7.77 -32.02 17.76
CA ARG A 52 6.58 -32.16 16.93
C ARG A 52 6.93 -31.73 15.51
N GLY A 53 7.27 -32.69 14.65
CA GLY A 53 7.93 -32.38 13.41
C GLY A 53 9.30 -31.74 13.67
N GLU A 54 9.55 -30.56 13.13
CA GLU A 54 10.78 -29.79 13.36
C GLU A 54 10.67 -28.79 14.52
N THR A 55 9.49 -28.67 15.16
CA THR A 55 9.25 -27.69 16.22
C THR A 55 9.46 -28.30 17.61
N LEU A 56 10.32 -27.66 18.40
CA LEU A 56 10.49 -28.00 19.81
C LEU A 56 9.28 -27.52 20.60
N GLN A 57 8.69 -28.40 21.42
CA GLN A 57 7.53 -28.11 22.23
C GLN A 57 7.80 -28.51 23.70
N ILE A 58 7.36 -27.69 24.64
CA ILE A 58 7.31 -28.04 26.06
C ILE A 58 5.95 -28.67 26.36
N VAL A 59 5.94 -29.90 26.86
CA VAL A 59 4.77 -30.51 27.50
C VAL A 59 4.77 -30.02 28.97
N ALA A 60 3.96 -29.01 29.24
CA ALA A 60 3.99 -28.32 30.51
C ALA A 60 3.46 -29.22 31.66
N LYS A 61 4.24 -29.35 32.70
CA LYS A 61 3.85 -29.91 34.03
C LYS A 61 3.29 -28.79 34.91
N GLU A 62 3.89 -27.61 34.78
CA GLU A 62 3.53 -26.41 35.52
C GLU A 62 3.57 -25.19 34.60
N VAL A 63 2.56 -24.33 34.73
CA VAL A 63 2.52 -23.03 34.01
C VAL A 63 2.13 -21.97 35.03
N LYS A 64 2.91 -20.88 35.09
CA LYS A 64 2.67 -19.75 35.99
C LYS A 64 2.48 -18.48 35.17
N LYS A 65 1.41 -17.72 35.43
CA LYS A 65 1.22 -16.39 34.92
C LYS A 65 2.12 -15.39 35.61
N GLU A 66 2.79 -14.54 34.84
CA GLU A 66 3.74 -13.54 35.30
C GLU A 66 3.16 -12.13 35.25
N SER A 67 3.90 -11.13 35.76
CA SER A 67 3.46 -9.74 35.86
C SER A 67 3.55 -8.98 34.51
N GLU A 68 2.80 -7.90 34.40
CA GLU A 68 2.84 -6.92 33.31
C GLU A 68 4.24 -6.29 33.11
N GLU A 69 4.97 -6.05 34.21
CA GLU A 69 6.34 -5.51 34.18
C GLU A 69 7.29 -6.46 33.45
N LYS A 70 7.10 -7.77 33.65
CA LYS A 70 7.88 -8.79 32.94
C LYS A 70 7.58 -8.81 31.46
N ARG A 71 6.32 -8.52 31.05
CA ARG A 71 5.93 -8.35 29.64
C ARG A 71 6.69 -7.19 29.00
N LYS A 72 6.68 -6.02 29.63
CA LYS A 72 7.39 -4.84 29.13
C LYS A 72 8.89 -5.14 28.93
N ARG A 73 9.50 -5.77 29.95
CA ARG A 73 10.91 -6.16 29.88
C ARG A 73 11.21 -7.10 28.73
N ILE A 74 10.37 -8.12 28.48
CA ILE A 74 10.55 -9.06 27.35
C ILE A 74 10.41 -8.31 26.01
N CYS A 75 9.42 -7.42 25.86
CA CYS A 75 9.29 -6.60 24.64
C CYS A 75 10.54 -5.75 24.39
N ASP A 76 11.06 -5.07 25.43
CA ASP A 76 12.27 -4.25 25.33
C ASP A 76 13.52 -5.10 24.96
N GLU A 77 13.63 -6.31 25.52
CA GLU A 77 14.73 -7.24 25.19
C GLU A 77 14.63 -7.75 23.74
N ILE A 78 13.43 -8.07 23.26
CA ILE A 78 13.18 -8.45 21.86
C ILE A 78 13.58 -7.30 20.95
N GLU A 79 13.13 -6.09 21.27
CA GLU A 79 13.45 -4.91 20.46
C GLU A 79 14.97 -4.65 20.39
N LYS A 80 15.68 -4.79 21.50
CA LYS A 80 17.13 -4.66 21.56
C LYS A 80 17.86 -5.79 20.81
N SER A 81 17.27 -6.96 20.69
CA SER A 81 17.86 -8.13 20.01
C SER A 81 17.76 -8.06 18.48
N VAL A 82 16.83 -7.25 17.95
CA VAL A 82 16.63 -7.12 16.51
C VAL A 82 17.77 -6.31 15.89
N ARG A 83 18.30 -6.81 14.80
CA ARG A 83 19.30 -6.14 13.97
C ARG A 83 18.75 -5.89 12.58
N VAL A 84 18.98 -4.72 12.05
CA VAL A 84 18.70 -4.33 10.66
C VAL A 84 20.01 -4.11 9.93
N LEU A 85 20.00 -4.33 8.61
CA LEU A 85 21.19 -4.13 7.78
C LEU A 85 21.39 -2.64 7.47
N GLU A 86 22.64 -2.22 7.44
CA GLU A 86 23.04 -0.85 7.10
C GLU A 86 23.40 -0.77 5.62
N ASN A 87 22.38 -0.79 4.76
CA ASN A 87 22.56 -0.70 3.33
C ASN A 87 22.53 0.77 2.87
N GLU A 88 23.34 1.10 1.85
CA GLU A 88 23.18 2.32 1.07
C GLU A 88 21.90 2.23 0.22
N PRO A 89 21.22 3.35 -0.08
CA PRO A 89 20.04 3.34 -0.95
C PRO A 89 20.43 2.87 -2.37
N ILE A 90 19.53 2.13 -3.02
CA ILE A 90 19.69 1.69 -4.42
C ILE A 90 19.83 2.92 -5.32
N ILE A 91 18.96 3.92 -5.12
CA ILE A 91 18.99 5.20 -5.85
C ILE A 91 19.53 6.27 -4.90
N LYS A 92 20.73 6.77 -5.19
CA LYS A 92 21.47 7.71 -4.31
C LYS A 92 21.02 9.16 -4.48
N THR A 93 19.74 9.46 -4.19
CA THR A 93 19.25 10.85 -4.10
C THR A 93 19.45 11.39 -2.69
N GLU A 94 19.49 12.72 -2.54
CA GLU A 94 19.56 13.36 -1.21
C GLU A 94 18.34 13.05 -0.35
N VAL A 95 17.16 12.92 -0.97
CA VAL A 95 15.93 12.49 -0.30
C VAL A 95 16.09 11.09 0.28
N MET A 96 16.58 10.13 -0.53
CA MET A 96 16.77 8.75 -0.08
C MET A 96 17.82 8.61 1.01
N LYS A 97 18.93 9.36 0.94
CA LYS A 97 19.93 9.36 2.01
C LYS A 97 19.32 9.75 3.37
N LYS A 98 18.38 10.70 3.37
CA LYS A 98 17.66 11.13 4.58
C LYS A 98 16.55 10.14 4.98
N LEU A 99 15.92 9.47 4.01
CA LEU A 99 14.83 8.53 4.24
C LEU A 99 15.31 7.18 4.80
N ILE A 100 16.48 6.69 4.37
CA ILE A 100 17.02 5.38 4.76
C ILE A 100 17.06 5.14 6.28
N PRO A 101 17.49 6.08 7.15
CA PRO A 101 17.43 5.88 8.60
C PRO A 101 15.99 5.56 9.08
N HIS A 102 14.99 6.25 8.55
CA HIS A 102 13.58 6.00 8.90
C HIS A 102 13.05 4.68 8.33
N ALA A 103 13.51 4.30 7.12
CA ALA A 103 13.22 2.98 6.56
C ALA A 103 13.77 1.85 7.45
N ARG A 104 14.97 2.02 8.03
CA ARG A 104 15.54 1.09 9.03
C ARG A 104 14.74 1.04 10.32
N GLU A 105 14.20 2.16 10.79
CA GLU A 105 13.30 2.18 11.96
C GLU A 105 12.02 1.38 11.68
N VAL A 106 11.41 1.55 10.51
CA VAL A 106 10.26 0.74 10.07
C VAL A 106 10.65 -0.73 9.96
N ALA A 107 11.78 -1.06 9.33
CA ALA A 107 12.29 -2.42 9.24
C ALA A 107 12.45 -3.07 10.63
N LYS A 108 13.01 -2.33 11.60
CA LYS A 108 13.13 -2.80 12.98
C LYS A 108 11.77 -3.11 13.59
N LYS A 109 10.77 -2.23 13.42
CA LYS A 109 9.39 -2.46 13.89
C LYS A 109 8.78 -3.71 13.29
N LEU A 110 8.96 -3.94 11.97
CA LEU A 110 8.46 -5.14 11.30
C LEU A 110 9.13 -6.42 11.79
N LEU A 111 10.44 -6.40 12.02
CA LEU A 111 11.15 -7.55 12.56
C LEU A 111 10.75 -7.85 14.03
N VAL A 112 10.50 -6.82 14.83
CA VAL A 112 9.93 -6.98 16.20
C VAL A 112 8.53 -7.58 16.12
N ALA A 113 7.68 -7.08 15.22
CA ALA A 113 6.34 -7.61 15.00
C ALA A 113 6.39 -9.10 14.58
N LYS A 114 7.34 -9.47 13.70
CA LYS A 114 7.59 -10.87 13.31
C LYS A 114 7.98 -11.74 14.50
N LYS A 115 8.94 -11.28 15.34
CA LYS A 115 9.40 -12.04 16.52
C LYS A 115 8.28 -12.23 17.54
N LEU A 116 7.45 -11.22 17.75
CA LEU A 116 6.28 -11.26 18.62
C LEU A 116 5.08 -11.95 17.96
N ASN A 117 5.18 -12.41 16.71
CA ASN A 117 4.07 -13.00 15.95
C ASN A 117 2.80 -12.14 16.04
N ARG A 118 2.95 -10.82 15.93
CA ARG A 118 1.85 -9.85 16.02
C ARG A 118 0.86 -10.10 14.89
N PHE A 119 -0.42 -10.02 15.21
CA PHE A 119 -1.46 -10.00 14.18
C PHE A 119 -1.27 -8.77 13.30
N THR A 120 -1.02 -9.01 12.02
CA THR A 120 -0.71 -7.93 11.08
C THR A 120 -1.66 -7.95 9.91
N ILE A 121 -2.17 -6.76 9.55
CA ILE A 121 -2.93 -6.50 8.35
C ILE A 121 -2.04 -5.68 7.42
N LEU A 122 -1.87 -6.14 6.19
CA LEU A 122 -1.18 -5.43 5.11
C LEU A 122 -2.19 -5.06 4.03
N ARG A 123 -2.40 -3.76 3.84
CA ARG A 123 -3.17 -3.24 2.71
C ARG A 123 -2.23 -2.57 1.72
N PHE A 124 -2.42 -2.81 0.43
CA PHE A 124 -1.60 -2.26 -0.64
C PHE A 124 -2.47 -1.78 -1.79
N HIS A 125 -2.06 -0.71 -2.46
CA HIS A 125 -2.80 -0.17 -3.60
C HIS A 125 -2.81 -1.14 -4.78
N ALA A 126 -3.87 -1.08 -5.57
CA ALA A 126 -4.15 -2.02 -6.67
C ALA A 126 -3.53 -1.58 -8.00
N ASP A 127 -2.24 -1.29 -7.99
CA ASP A 127 -1.44 -1.00 -9.18
C ASP A 127 -0.03 -1.58 -9.04
N ALA A 128 0.81 -1.36 -10.03
CA ALA A 128 2.14 -1.96 -10.07
C ALA A 128 3.02 -1.52 -8.90
N ASP A 129 2.92 -0.25 -8.47
CA ASP A 129 3.71 0.28 -7.37
C ASP A 129 3.28 -0.31 -6.03
N GLY A 130 2.00 -0.23 -5.70
CA GLY A 130 1.44 -0.79 -4.48
C GLY A 130 1.62 -2.30 -4.37
N ILE A 131 1.49 -3.05 -5.49
CA ILE A 131 1.73 -4.51 -5.52
C ILE A 131 3.19 -4.85 -5.24
N VAL A 132 4.14 -4.14 -5.87
CA VAL A 132 5.58 -4.34 -5.61
C VAL A 132 5.89 -4.07 -4.14
N GLY A 133 5.37 -2.98 -3.58
CA GLY A 133 5.52 -2.67 -2.17
C GLY A 133 4.89 -3.72 -1.26
N GLY A 134 3.68 -4.18 -1.59
CA GLY A 134 3.00 -5.27 -0.90
C GLY A 134 3.80 -6.57 -0.90
N ILE A 135 4.39 -6.97 -2.04
CA ILE A 135 5.27 -8.14 -2.15
C ILE A 135 6.48 -7.99 -1.22
N ALA A 136 7.16 -6.85 -1.25
CA ALA A 136 8.33 -6.58 -0.43
C ALA A 136 8.01 -6.69 1.07
N ILE A 137 6.98 -6.00 1.54
CA ILE A 137 6.60 -6.00 2.97
C ILE A 137 6.07 -7.37 3.42
N SER A 138 5.27 -8.05 2.59
CA SER A 138 4.72 -9.38 2.93
C SER A 138 5.77 -10.47 3.07
N SER A 139 6.98 -10.27 2.52
CA SER A 139 8.10 -11.19 2.68
C SER A 139 8.75 -11.13 4.06
N ILE A 140 8.59 -10.02 4.77
CA ILE A 140 9.23 -9.79 6.07
C ILE A 140 8.49 -10.53 7.18
N LEU A 141 7.16 -10.47 7.17
CA LEU A 141 6.30 -11.02 8.21
C LEU A 141 4.98 -11.56 7.65
N ASN A 142 4.36 -12.47 8.39
CA ASN A 142 3.04 -12.98 8.01
C ASN A 142 1.95 -11.94 8.28
N ALA A 143 1.10 -11.67 7.29
CA ALA A 143 0.03 -10.70 7.38
C ALA A 143 -1.24 -11.17 6.64
N GLN A 144 -2.40 -10.71 7.11
CA GLN A 144 -3.60 -10.72 6.28
C GLN A 144 -3.46 -9.64 5.22
N LYS A 145 -3.59 -10.01 3.95
CA LYS A 145 -3.28 -9.16 2.80
C LYS A 145 -4.56 -8.70 2.14
N PHE A 146 -4.71 -7.39 1.90
CA PHE A 146 -5.86 -6.81 1.23
C PHE A 146 -5.41 -5.83 0.15
N GLN A 147 -5.89 -6.07 -1.07
CA GLN A 147 -5.72 -5.14 -2.16
C GLN A 147 -6.74 -4.00 -2.04
N GLN A 148 -6.30 -2.76 -2.25
CA GLN A 148 -7.09 -1.55 -2.12
C GLN A 148 -7.18 -0.82 -3.46
N ASN A 149 -8.41 -0.60 -3.94
CA ASN A 149 -8.64 0.11 -5.21
C ASN A 149 -8.81 1.63 -5.04
N SER A 150 -8.75 2.13 -3.82
CA SER A 150 -8.90 3.55 -3.50
C SER A 150 -7.64 4.07 -2.83
N ALA A 151 -7.22 5.27 -3.17
CA ALA A 151 -6.13 5.97 -2.47
C ALA A 151 -6.50 6.40 -1.04
N ILE A 152 -7.77 6.22 -0.63
CA ILE A 152 -8.30 6.62 0.68
C ILE A 152 -8.39 5.39 1.58
N TYR A 153 -7.83 5.48 2.78
CA TYR A 153 -8.11 4.57 3.88
C TYR A 153 -9.36 5.02 4.63
N SER A 154 -10.49 4.42 4.28
CA SER A 154 -11.80 4.88 4.77
C SER A 154 -12.09 4.44 6.21
N VAL A 155 -13.04 5.12 6.86
CA VAL A 155 -13.62 4.71 8.16
C VAL A 155 -14.14 3.26 8.10
N ARG A 156 -14.70 2.84 6.96
CA ARG A 156 -15.18 1.47 6.77
C ARG A 156 -14.04 0.47 6.78
N ASP A 157 -12.92 0.79 6.13
CA ASP A 157 -11.72 -0.06 6.15
C ASP A 157 -11.17 -0.19 7.56
N ALA A 158 -11.08 0.93 8.29
CA ALA A 158 -10.63 0.96 9.68
C ALA A 158 -11.51 0.09 10.60
N LEU A 159 -12.84 0.19 10.50
CA LEU A 159 -13.77 -0.64 11.27
C LEU A 159 -13.62 -2.13 10.93
N THR A 160 -13.36 -2.46 9.68
CA THR A 160 -13.10 -3.85 9.25
C THR A 160 -11.80 -4.37 9.88
N ASP A 161 -10.75 -3.55 9.90
CA ASP A 161 -9.45 -3.91 10.45
C ASP A 161 -9.50 -4.02 11.98
N ILE A 162 -10.18 -3.11 12.66
CA ILE A 162 -10.45 -3.16 14.10
C ILE A 162 -11.15 -4.48 14.47
N ASN A 163 -12.21 -4.84 13.74
CA ASN A 163 -12.91 -6.10 13.98
C ASN A 163 -12.02 -7.33 13.78
N SER A 164 -11.16 -7.32 12.78
CA SER A 164 -10.21 -8.40 12.50
C SER A 164 -9.09 -8.47 13.55
N ALA A 165 -8.68 -7.31 14.06
CA ALA A 165 -7.61 -7.16 15.03
C ALA A 165 -8.07 -7.45 16.48
N ARG A 166 -9.40 -7.45 16.72
CA ARG A 166 -9.96 -7.64 18.06
C ARG A 166 -9.44 -8.94 18.71
N ASN A 167 -9.08 -8.87 19.96
CA ASN A 167 -8.53 -9.98 20.75
C ASN A 167 -7.12 -10.46 20.30
N ASN A 168 -6.40 -9.69 19.50
CA ASN A 168 -5.00 -9.97 19.20
C ASN A 168 -4.05 -9.07 19.99
N PHE A 169 -2.87 -9.61 20.33
CA PHE A 169 -1.86 -8.87 21.06
C PHE A 169 -1.14 -7.88 20.15
N MET A 170 -1.17 -6.58 20.51
CA MET A 170 -0.47 -5.50 19.80
C MET A 170 -0.66 -5.58 18.27
N PRO A 171 -1.90 -5.53 17.76
CA PRO A 171 -2.14 -5.63 16.33
C PRO A 171 -1.43 -4.51 15.56
N LEU A 172 -1.09 -4.79 14.29
CA LEU A 172 -0.39 -3.86 13.40
C LEU A 172 -1.12 -3.75 12.07
N VAL A 173 -1.37 -2.53 11.61
CA VAL A 173 -1.88 -2.24 10.25
C VAL A 173 -0.77 -1.57 9.46
N ILE A 174 -0.54 -2.05 8.24
CA ILE A 174 0.44 -1.51 7.31
C ILE A 174 -0.29 -1.11 6.03
N LEU A 175 -0.15 0.15 5.64
CA LEU A 175 -0.69 0.69 4.39
C LEU A 175 0.49 0.98 3.45
N VAL A 176 0.41 0.52 2.21
CA VAL A 176 1.46 0.70 1.21
C VAL A 176 0.87 1.33 -0.04
N ASP A 177 1.43 2.46 -0.43
CA ASP A 177 1.09 3.25 -1.61
C ASP A 177 -0.33 3.86 -1.57
N PHE A 178 -0.82 4.14 -0.38
CA PHE A 178 -2.06 4.90 -0.16
C PHE A 178 -2.22 5.24 1.32
N GLY A 179 -3.18 6.12 1.60
CA GLY A 179 -3.59 6.43 2.97
C GLY A 179 -2.93 7.66 3.57
N ALA A 180 -2.08 8.36 2.81
CA ALA A 180 -1.44 9.60 3.30
C ALA A 180 -2.35 10.84 3.24
N ASN A 181 -3.42 10.84 2.44
CA ASN A 181 -4.27 12.00 2.18
C ASN A 181 -5.19 12.40 3.34
N GLU A 182 -5.75 13.61 3.29
CA GLU A 182 -6.63 14.17 4.33
C GLU A 182 -7.87 13.31 4.58
N GLU A 183 -8.44 12.71 3.52
CA GLU A 183 -9.62 11.87 3.62
C GLU A 183 -9.37 10.55 4.39
N SER A 184 -8.11 10.14 4.53
CA SER A 184 -7.70 8.94 5.27
C SER A 184 -7.57 9.18 6.79
N ILE A 185 -7.47 10.43 7.23
CA ILE A 185 -7.18 10.77 8.63
C ILE A 185 -8.22 10.17 9.57
N SER A 186 -9.51 10.25 9.24
CA SER A 186 -10.56 9.69 10.10
C SER A 186 -10.44 8.17 10.29
N GLY A 187 -9.98 7.44 9.27
CA GLY A 187 -9.71 6.01 9.38
C GLY A 187 -8.50 5.72 10.27
N LEU A 188 -7.41 6.48 10.11
CA LEU A 188 -6.20 6.36 10.93
C LEU A 188 -6.44 6.73 12.39
N GLU A 189 -7.26 7.77 12.64
CA GLU A 189 -7.67 8.19 13.97
C GLU A 189 -8.42 7.08 14.72
N LEU A 190 -9.33 6.37 14.03
CA LEU A 190 -10.04 5.23 14.59
C LEU A 190 -9.09 4.09 14.99
N LEU A 191 -8.12 3.73 14.15
CA LEU A 191 -7.12 2.72 14.50
C LEU A 191 -6.33 3.12 15.75
N LYS A 192 -5.88 4.38 15.81
CA LYS A 192 -5.16 4.91 16.97
C LYS A 192 -6.01 4.87 18.24
N ALA A 193 -7.29 5.26 18.15
CA ALA A 193 -8.21 5.24 19.29
C ALA A 193 -8.45 3.84 19.84
N ASP A 194 -8.42 2.81 18.97
CA ASP A 194 -8.51 1.38 19.35
C ASP A 194 -7.15 0.79 19.78
N GLY A 195 -6.08 1.61 19.84
CA GLY A 195 -4.74 1.17 20.25
C GLY A 195 -3.98 0.34 19.19
N ILE A 196 -4.39 0.40 17.94
CA ILE A 196 -3.74 -0.32 16.82
C ILE A 196 -2.59 0.53 16.28
N GLU A 197 -1.38 -0.02 16.33
CA GLU A 197 -0.23 0.62 15.68
C GLU A 197 -0.39 0.59 14.16
N THR A 198 -0.13 1.74 13.51
CA THR A 198 -0.25 1.87 12.05
C THR A 198 1.06 2.35 11.44
N ILE A 199 1.45 1.74 10.33
CA ILE A 199 2.58 2.17 9.49
C ILE A 199 2.01 2.53 8.12
N VAL A 200 2.35 3.71 7.61
CA VAL A 200 2.00 4.17 6.26
C VAL A 200 3.29 4.38 5.48
N ILE A 201 3.45 3.63 4.39
CA ILE A 201 4.55 3.78 3.42
C ILE A 201 3.95 4.35 2.15
N ASP A 202 4.13 5.64 1.89
CA ASP A 202 3.43 6.32 0.81
C ASP A 202 4.27 7.46 0.24
N HIS A 203 4.10 7.75 -1.04
CA HIS A 203 4.79 8.81 -1.77
C HIS A 203 3.85 9.92 -2.28
N HIS A 204 2.57 9.84 -1.95
CA HIS A 204 1.59 10.87 -2.26
C HIS A 204 1.67 12.06 -1.28
N PRO A 205 1.18 13.25 -1.68
CA PRO A 205 1.13 14.41 -0.79
C PRO A 205 0.36 14.08 0.50
N PRO A 206 0.99 14.26 1.69
CA PRO A 206 0.40 13.83 2.94
C PRO A 206 -0.52 14.89 3.55
N ALA A 207 -1.46 14.42 4.37
CA ALA A 207 -2.15 15.25 5.35
C ALA A 207 -1.15 15.85 6.36
N LYS A 208 -1.37 17.11 6.77
CA LYS A 208 -0.43 17.83 7.66
C LYS A 208 -0.20 17.17 9.01
N ASN A 209 -1.16 16.40 9.49
CA ASN A 209 -1.17 15.82 10.84
C ASN A 209 -1.04 14.27 10.84
N ILE A 210 -0.70 13.63 9.73
CA ILE A 210 -0.66 12.17 9.58
C ILE A 210 0.24 11.49 10.63
N GLU A 211 1.37 12.12 10.98
CA GLU A 211 2.32 11.58 11.96
C GLU A 211 1.75 11.48 13.38
N GLN A 212 0.65 12.16 13.65
CA GLN A 212 -0.07 12.02 14.92
C GLN A 212 -0.77 10.66 15.03
N TYR A 213 -1.10 10.02 13.90
CA TYR A 213 -1.91 8.81 13.83
C TYR A 213 -1.17 7.57 13.36
N ALA A 214 -0.08 7.74 12.61
CA ALA A 214 0.68 6.64 12.05
C ALA A 214 2.19 6.90 12.05
N CYS A 215 2.98 5.81 12.07
CA CYS A 215 4.38 5.88 11.69
C CYS A 215 4.45 6.09 10.16
N PHE A 216 4.70 7.32 9.74
CA PHE A 216 4.66 7.69 8.35
C PHE A 216 6.06 7.66 7.73
N LEU A 217 6.25 6.80 6.73
CA LEU A 217 7.48 6.69 5.95
C LEU A 217 7.24 7.24 4.54
N SER A 218 7.74 8.45 4.29
CA SER A 218 7.52 9.15 3.04
C SER A 218 8.64 10.12 2.70
N PRO A 219 8.97 10.29 1.41
CA PRO A 219 9.93 11.27 0.95
C PRO A 219 9.49 12.71 1.21
N TRP A 220 8.20 12.98 1.33
CA TRP A 220 7.64 14.31 1.65
C TRP A 220 8.15 14.90 2.97
N LYS A 221 8.63 14.08 3.88
CA LYS A 221 9.27 14.54 5.14
C LYS A 221 10.53 15.37 4.91
N PHE A 222 11.14 15.28 3.74
CA PHE A 222 12.44 15.89 3.42
C PHE A 222 12.39 16.93 2.32
N GLY A 223 11.20 17.36 1.92
CA GLY A 223 10.92 18.37 0.93
C GLY A 223 9.96 17.90 -0.15
N GLU A 224 9.38 18.85 -0.87
CA GLU A 224 8.36 18.58 -1.90
C GLU A 224 9.00 18.27 -3.26
N GLU A 225 10.19 18.79 -3.51
CA GLU A 225 10.86 18.61 -4.79
C GLU A 225 11.18 17.14 -5.06
N ASN A 226 10.61 16.60 -6.14
CA ASN A 226 10.75 15.20 -6.55
C ASN A 226 10.30 14.14 -5.52
N ALA A 227 9.62 14.53 -4.44
CA ALA A 227 9.16 13.60 -3.41
C ALA A 227 8.30 12.48 -4.01
N SER A 228 7.31 12.82 -4.82
CA SER A 228 6.40 11.87 -5.48
C SER A 228 7.08 10.92 -6.49
N LYS A 229 8.30 11.21 -6.92
CA LYS A 229 9.04 10.33 -7.82
C LYS A 229 9.63 9.10 -7.12
N HIS A 230 9.82 9.17 -5.79
CA HIS A 230 10.31 8.04 -4.99
C HIS A 230 9.11 7.16 -4.63
N THR A 231 8.75 6.24 -5.52
CA THR A 231 7.55 5.41 -5.41
C THR A 231 7.48 4.60 -4.12
N ALA A 232 6.28 4.30 -3.66
CA ALA A 232 6.06 3.58 -2.39
C ALA A 232 6.62 2.15 -2.44
N GLY A 233 6.55 1.47 -3.59
CA GLY A 233 7.13 0.16 -3.79
C GLY A 233 8.65 0.18 -3.70
N TYR A 234 9.31 1.19 -4.26
CA TYR A 234 10.75 1.38 -4.09
C TYR A 234 11.12 1.59 -2.61
N ILE A 235 10.39 2.44 -1.89
CA ILE A 235 10.62 2.68 -0.46
C ILE A 235 10.41 1.38 0.34
N ALA A 236 9.37 0.61 0.04
CA ALA A 236 9.10 -0.68 0.66
C ALA A 236 10.21 -1.72 0.39
N ILE A 237 10.82 -1.69 -0.81
CA ILE A 237 12.00 -2.52 -1.12
C ILE A 237 13.17 -2.14 -0.23
N GLU A 238 13.43 -0.85 0.02
CA GLU A 238 14.51 -0.43 0.93
C GLU A 238 14.26 -0.90 2.38
N VAL A 239 13.00 -0.89 2.84
CA VAL A 239 12.62 -1.48 4.12
C VAL A 239 12.90 -2.98 4.14
N ALA A 240 12.52 -3.71 3.08
CA ALA A 240 12.76 -5.14 2.97
C ALA A 240 14.26 -5.48 2.93
N ARG A 241 15.08 -4.68 2.23
CA ARG A 241 16.54 -4.81 2.20
C ARG A 241 17.16 -4.63 3.59
N ALA A 242 16.67 -3.66 4.36
CA ALA A 242 17.11 -3.49 5.74
C ALA A 242 16.76 -4.71 6.63
N CYS A 243 15.73 -5.49 6.25
CA CYS A 243 15.38 -6.77 6.87
C CYS A 243 16.14 -7.99 6.30
N GLY A 244 17.05 -7.80 5.34
CA GLY A 244 17.82 -8.87 4.70
C GLY A 244 17.10 -9.57 3.53
N MET A 245 16.03 -8.96 2.99
CA MET A 245 15.31 -9.46 1.82
C MET A 245 15.73 -8.70 0.56
N ASP A 246 15.85 -9.40 -0.56
CA ASP A 246 16.25 -8.78 -1.84
C ASP A 246 15.09 -8.77 -2.83
N PHE A 247 14.67 -7.55 -3.20
CA PHE A 247 13.64 -7.28 -4.21
C PHE A 247 14.11 -6.21 -5.21
N GLU A 248 15.41 -5.94 -5.32
CA GLU A 248 15.99 -4.90 -6.18
C GLU A 248 15.52 -5.03 -7.64
N LYS A 249 15.34 -6.26 -8.12
CA LYS A 249 14.82 -6.56 -9.47
C LYS A 249 13.46 -5.92 -9.80
N TYR A 250 12.68 -5.50 -8.79
CA TYR A 250 11.37 -4.88 -8.97
C TYR A 250 11.37 -3.36 -8.82
N VAL A 251 12.51 -2.73 -8.49
CA VAL A 251 12.59 -1.25 -8.35
C VAL A 251 12.12 -0.56 -9.62
N LYS A 252 12.69 -0.92 -10.77
CA LYS A 252 12.31 -0.32 -12.05
C LYS A 252 10.87 -0.60 -12.45
N THR A 253 10.30 -1.73 -12.03
CA THR A 253 8.88 -2.05 -12.26
C THR A 253 7.97 -1.11 -11.46
N SER A 254 8.30 -0.83 -10.19
CA SER A 254 7.59 0.15 -9.36
C SER A 254 7.68 1.55 -9.97
N LEU A 255 8.89 2.01 -10.34
CA LEU A 255 9.08 3.31 -10.99
C LEU A 255 8.32 3.43 -12.33
N ALA A 256 8.30 2.36 -13.13
CA ALA A 256 7.58 2.33 -14.41
C ALA A 256 6.06 2.39 -14.24
N GLY A 257 5.53 1.81 -13.15
CA GLY A 257 4.11 1.89 -12.79
C GLY A 257 3.64 3.35 -12.69
N ASP A 258 4.39 4.17 -11.98
CA ASP A 258 4.11 5.58 -11.73
C ASP A 258 4.79 6.55 -12.72
N LYS A 259 5.40 6.03 -13.76
CA LYS A 259 6.13 6.85 -14.76
C LYS A 259 7.21 7.74 -14.12
N SER A 260 7.83 7.28 -13.01
CA SER A 260 8.90 8.01 -12.35
C SER A 260 10.17 8.01 -13.18
N ASP A 261 10.82 9.17 -13.27
CA ASP A 261 12.06 9.40 -14.02
C ASP A 261 13.34 9.30 -13.16
N LEU A 262 13.25 8.78 -11.94
CA LEU A 262 14.42 8.63 -11.04
C LEU A 262 15.50 7.71 -11.60
N LEU A 263 15.11 6.68 -12.35
CA LEU A 263 16.00 5.81 -13.12
C LEU A 263 15.42 5.58 -14.50
N PRO A 264 16.25 5.44 -15.53
CA PRO A 264 15.79 4.96 -16.82
C PRO A 264 15.29 3.51 -16.68
N PHE A 265 14.12 3.24 -17.22
CA PHE A 265 13.55 1.91 -17.30
C PHE A 265 13.28 1.52 -18.76
N GLU A 266 13.38 0.23 -19.03
CA GLU A 266 13.23 -0.34 -20.35
C GLU A 266 11.79 -0.80 -20.60
N ASP A 267 11.52 -1.27 -21.83
CA ASP A 267 10.19 -1.77 -22.19
C ASP A 267 9.82 -3.04 -21.38
N GLU A 268 10.81 -3.81 -20.93
CA GLU A 268 10.57 -4.94 -20.05
C GLU A 268 9.98 -4.48 -18.70
N ASP A 269 10.51 -3.41 -18.10
CA ASP A 269 10.01 -2.87 -16.83
C ASP A 269 8.59 -2.33 -16.98
N LYS A 270 8.30 -1.63 -18.07
CA LYS A 270 6.94 -1.18 -18.43
C LYS A 270 5.99 -2.35 -18.63
N ASN A 271 6.44 -3.42 -19.29
CA ASN A 271 5.64 -4.62 -19.51
C ASN A 271 5.34 -5.33 -18.19
N LYS A 272 6.30 -5.40 -17.25
CA LYS A 272 6.08 -5.93 -15.91
C LYS A 272 5.04 -5.13 -15.15
N ALA A 273 5.15 -3.80 -15.13
CA ALA A 273 4.16 -2.92 -14.53
C ALA A 273 2.77 -3.10 -15.17
N LEU A 274 2.71 -3.20 -16.51
CA LEU A 274 1.47 -3.45 -17.24
C LEU A 274 0.80 -4.77 -16.85
N VAL A 275 1.58 -5.84 -16.68
CA VAL A 275 1.07 -7.15 -16.25
C VAL A 275 0.51 -7.07 -14.83
N LEU A 276 1.20 -6.39 -13.91
CA LEU A 276 0.71 -6.21 -12.54
C LEU A 276 -0.61 -5.41 -12.51
N ASP A 277 -0.71 -4.30 -13.24
CA ASP A 277 -1.94 -3.52 -13.37
C ASP A 277 -3.09 -4.33 -13.99
N TYR A 278 -2.78 -5.17 -14.99
CA TYR A 278 -3.75 -6.05 -15.62
C TYR A 278 -4.30 -7.07 -14.62
N LEU A 279 -3.40 -7.75 -13.91
CA LEU A 279 -3.76 -8.73 -12.90
C LEU A 279 -4.53 -8.09 -11.73
N ALA A 280 -4.15 -6.90 -11.29
CA ALA A 280 -4.80 -6.17 -10.21
C ALA A 280 -6.29 -5.96 -10.47
N THR A 281 -6.66 -5.72 -11.72
CA THR A 281 -8.06 -5.53 -12.11
C THR A 281 -8.90 -6.79 -11.97
N TYR A 282 -8.32 -7.97 -12.23
CA TYR A 282 -9.04 -9.26 -12.22
C TYR A 282 -8.83 -10.07 -10.96
N SER A 283 -7.81 -9.77 -10.17
CA SER A 283 -7.55 -10.46 -8.91
C SER A 283 -8.39 -9.88 -7.77
N SER A 284 -9.71 -9.99 -7.87
CA SER A 284 -10.62 -9.63 -6.78
C SER A 284 -10.45 -10.50 -5.52
N PHE A 285 -9.62 -11.55 -5.60
CA PHE A 285 -9.31 -12.47 -4.50
C PHE A 285 -8.38 -11.86 -3.46
N GLY A 286 -7.95 -10.61 -3.63
CA GLY A 286 -7.34 -9.70 -2.63
C GLY A 286 -6.16 -10.20 -1.79
N ASN A 287 -5.97 -11.48 -1.67
CA ASN A 287 -5.15 -12.08 -0.62
C ASN A 287 -3.87 -12.73 -1.11
N SER A 288 -3.57 -12.67 -2.41
CA SER A 288 -2.50 -13.48 -2.97
C SER A 288 -1.42 -12.64 -3.67
N LEU A 289 -0.64 -11.90 -2.89
CA LEU A 289 0.62 -11.32 -3.40
C LEU A 289 1.54 -12.42 -3.96
N ASP A 290 1.44 -13.66 -3.44
CA ASP A 290 2.15 -14.82 -3.96
C ASP A 290 1.76 -15.14 -5.41
N PHE A 291 0.49 -14.91 -5.79
CA PHE A 291 0.04 -15.07 -7.17
C PHE A 291 0.71 -14.07 -8.12
N TYR A 292 0.80 -12.79 -7.74
CA TYR A 292 1.51 -11.79 -8.54
C TYR A 292 2.97 -12.19 -8.75
N ARG A 293 3.65 -12.59 -7.68
CA ARG A 293 5.04 -13.07 -7.75
C ARG A 293 5.17 -14.30 -8.64
N GLU A 294 4.27 -15.26 -8.50
CA GLU A 294 4.26 -16.48 -9.31
C GLU A 294 4.12 -16.17 -10.81
N VAL A 295 3.20 -15.27 -11.19
CA VAL A 295 3.06 -14.86 -12.59
C VAL A 295 4.32 -14.18 -13.08
N MET A 296 4.92 -13.28 -12.30
CA MET A 296 6.14 -12.55 -12.68
C MET A 296 7.37 -13.46 -12.81
N GLU A 297 7.40 -14.60 -12.10
CA GLU A 297 8.51 -15.58 -12.09
C GLU A 297 8.33 -16.74 -13.08
N LYS A 298 7.12 -16.95 -13.62
CA LYS A 298 6.82 -18.02 -14.59
C LYS A 298 6.68 -17.47 -16.01
N PRO A 299 7.69 -17.64 -16.90
CA PRO A 299 7.71 -16.98 -18.22
C PRO A 299 6.44 -17.20 -19.05
N ALA A 300 5.93 -18.44 -19.13
CA ALA A 300 4.74 -18.74 -19.92
C ALA A 300 3.46 -18.04 -19.41
N LEU A 301 3.30 -17.90 -18.10
CA LEU A 301 2.19 -17.16 -17.51
C LEU A 301 2.36 -15.65 -17.76
N TYR A 302 3.55 -15.15 -17.51
CA TYR A 302 3.88 -13.74 -17.74
C TYR A 302 3.60 -13.31 -19.19
N GLU A 303 4.11 -14.07 -20.17
CA GLU A 303 3.90 -13.78 -21.60
C GLU A 303 2.43 -13.86 -22.01
N SER A 304 1.69 -14.83 -21.46
CA SER A 304 0.25 -14.92 -21.70
C SER A 304 -0.51 -13.71 -21.17
N MET A 305 -0.21 -13.27 -19.94
CA MET A 305 -0.86 -12.10 -19.34
C MET A 305 -0.45 -10.81 -20.06
N LEU A 306 0.82 -10.69 -20.44
CA LEU A 306 1.32 -9.52 -21.19
C LEU A 306 0.62 -9.39 -22.55
N ARG A 307 0.47 -10.51 -23.28
CA ARG A 307 -0.25 -10.50 -24.56
C ARG A 307 -1.69 -10.06 -24.40
N GLN A 308 -2.42 -10.62 -23.44
CA GLN A 308 -3.81 -10.24 -23.16
C GLN A 308 -3.94 -8.76 -22.77
N ALA A 309 -3.03 -8.26 -21.90
CA ALA A 309 -3.02 -6.85 -21.52
C ALA A 309 -2.77 -5.94 -22.72
N LYS A 310 -1.81 -6.26 -23.58
CA LYS A 310 -1.51 -5.48 -24.81
C LYS A 310 -2.65 -5.49 -25.80
N GLU A 311 -3.26 -6.63 -26.06
CA GLU A 311 -4.43 -6.76 -26.96
C GLU A 311 -5.59 -5.88 -26.46
N LYS A 312 -5.89 -5.89 -25.15
CA LYS A 312 -6.92 -5.00 -24.61
C LYS A 312 -6.58 -3.52 -24.77
N LEU A 313 -5.33 -3.11 -24.59
CA LEU A 313 -4.92 -1.72 -24.78
C LEU A 313 -5.01 -1.28 -26.25
N GLU A 314 -4.58 -2.13 -27.19
CA GLU A 314 -4.66 -1.80 -28.64
C GLU A 314 -6.11 -1.65 -29.08
N ASN A 315 -6.98 -2.60 -28.73
CA ASN A 315 -8.41 -2.53 -29.06
C ASN A 315 -9.09 -1.27 -28.51
N LEU A 316 -8.56 -0.74 -27.40
CA LEU A 316 -9.12 0.45 -26.77
C LEU A 316 -8.67 1.75 -27.42
N LYS A 317 -7.47 1.81 -28.00
CA LYS A 317 -6.92 3.04 -28.63
C LYS A 317 -7.86 3.62 -29.68
N GLU A 318 -8.40 2.78 -30.57
CA GLU A 318 -9.33 3.23 -31.59
C GLU A 318 -10.63 3.78 -30.97
N SER A 319 -11.15 3.11 -29.93
CA SER A 319 -12.34 3.58 -29.21
C SER A 319 -12.09 4.91 -28.51
N VAL A 320 -10.93 5.09 -27.90
CA VAL A 320 -10.53 6.37 -27.27
C VAL A 320 -10.49 7.47 -28.33
N LYS A 321 -9.78 7.24 -29.43
CA LYS A 321 -9.66 8.21 -30.54
C LYS A 321 -11.01 8.64 -31.08
N ALA A 322 -11.92 7.70 -31.31
CA ALA A 322 -13.26 7.96 -31.86
C ALA A 322 -14.17 8.75 -30.89
N ASN A 323 -13.91 8.68 -29.58
CA ASN A 323 -14.74 9.33 -28.54
C ASN A 323 -14.10 10.58 -27.93
N LEU A 324 -12.89 10.96 -28.36
CA LEU A 324 -12.18 12.13 -27.88
C LEU A 324 -12.75 13.41 -28.49
N LYS A 325 -13.35 14.28 -27.68
CA LYS A 325 -13.91 15.55 -28.09
C LYS A 325 -12.94 16.68 -27.74
N LYS A 326 -12.76 17.61 -28.69
CA LYS A 326 -11.85 18.75 -28.55
C LYS A 326 -12.65 20.04 -28.26
N ARG A 327 -12.14 20.86 -27.31
CA ARG A 327 -12.52 22.25 -27.07
C ARG A 327 -11.24 23.08 -26.95
N GLU A 328 -11.32 24.38 -27.21
CA GLU A 328 -10.20 25.30 -27.03
C GLU A 328 -10.59 26.43 -26.10
N LYS A 329 -9.66 26.80 -25.19
CA LYS A 329 -9.81 27.93 -24.29
C LYS A 329 -8.44 28.51 -23.93
N ASP A 330 -8.29 29.82 -24.11
CA ASP A 330 -7.09 30.60 -23.76
C ASP A 330 -5.76 30.00 -24.27
N GLY A 331 -5.83 29.42 -25.50
CA GLY A 331 -4.69 28.76 -26.15
C GLY A 331 -4.35 27.38 -25.60
N ILE A 332 -5.21 26.79 -24.77
CA ILE A 332 -5.10 25.43 -24.26
C ILE A 332 -6.18 24.57 -24.93
N THR A 333 -5.78 23.41 -25.44
CA THR A 333 -6.71 22.42 -25.96
C THR A 333 -7.23 21.54 -24.84
N ILE A 334 -8.55 21.48 -24.66
CA ILE A 334 -9.20 20.63 -23.67
C ILE A 334 -9.81 19.43 -24.38
N TYR A 335 -9.27 18.24 -24.10
CA TYR A 335 -9.81 16.97 -24.60
C TYR A 335 -10.76 16.35 -23.56
N LEU A 336 -11.98 16.08 -23.98
CA LEU A 336 -13.04 15.48 -23.17
C LEU A 336 -13.29 14.05 -23.62
N LEU A 337 -13.18 13.09 -22.70
CA LEU A 337 -13.38 11.68 -22.95
C LEU A 337 -14.44 11.11 -22.01
N ASN A 338 -15.59 10.69 -22.55
CA ASN A 338 -16.62 10.02 -21.74
C ASN A 338 -16.20 8.58 -21.45
N LEU A 339 -15.79 8.32 -20.24
CA LEU A 339 -15.30 7.01 -19.80
C LEU A 339 -16.41 5.96 -19.67
N ASP A 340 -17.66 6.35 -19.39
CA ASP A 340 -18.77 5.42 -19.27
C ASP A 340 -19.18 4.81 -20.62
N ARG A 341 -18.74 5.39 -21.74
CA ARG A 341 -18.92 4.83 -23.08
C ARG A 341 -17.84 3.84 -23.50
N ILE A 342 -16.69 3.86 -22.82
CA ILE A 342 -15.48 3.13 -23.23
C ILE A 342 -15.09 2.10 -22.19
N ALA A 343 -15.16 2.47 -20.90
CA ALA A 343 -14.75 1.61 -19.81
C ALA A 343 -15.88 0.69 -19.39
N THR A 344 -15.62 -0.61 -19.34
CA THR A 344 -16.50 -1.56 -18.68
C THR A 344 -16.11 -1.66 -17.20
N LYS A 345 -17.11 -1.56 -16.31
CA LYS A 345 -16.86 -1.64 -14.87
C LYS A 345 -16.25 -2.99 -14.50
N GLY A 346 -15.13 -2.97 -13.79
CA GLY A 346 -14.41 -4.19 -13.35
C GLY A 346 -13.55 -4.82 -14.44
N GLU A 347 -13.39 -4.17 -15.61
CA GLU A 347 -12.49 -4.62 -16.65
C GLU A 347 -11.23 -3.74 -16.76
N PHE A 348 -10.15 -4.35 -17.22
CA PHE A 348 -8.93 -3.64 -17.59
C PHE A 348 -9.08 -2.99 -18.98
N PRO A 349 -8.53 -1.80 -19.17
CA PRO A 349 -7.80 -0.98 -18.19
C PRO A 349 -8.72 -0.12 -17.32
N SER A 350 -8.19 0.32 -16.17
CA SER A 350 -8.88 1.26 -15.27
C SER A 350 -9.18 2.59 -15.97
N ARG A 351 -10.17 3.34 -15.47
CA ARG A 351 -10.53 4.66 -16.01
C ARG A 351 -9.35 5.61 -16.06
N GLY A 352 -8.47 5.59 -15.04
CA GLY A 352 -7.24 6.40 -15.04
C GLY A 352 -6.30 6.02 -16.18
N LYS A 353 -6.14 4.74 -16.47
CA LYS A 353 -5.30 4.25 -17.56
C LYS A 353 -5.90 4.58 -18.95
N ILE A 354 -7.22 4.52 -19.09
CA ILE A 354 -7.92 4.97 -20.31
C ILE A 354 -7.66 6.45 -20.55
N THR A 355 -7.75 7.29 -19.52
CA THR A 355 -7.43 8.72 -19.62
C THR A 355 -5.96 8.94 -19.98
N SER A 356 -5.05 8.10 -19.45
CA SER A 356 -3.63 8.15 -19.80
C SER A 356 -3.36 7.76 -21.26
N ILE A 357 -4.12 6.83 -21.84
CA ILE A 357 -4.05 6.51 -23.29
C ILE A 357 -4.41 7.73 -24.12
N ALA A 358 -5.48 8.45 -23.77
CA ALA A 358 -5.84 9.70 -24.44
C ALA A 358 -4.74 10.78 -24.30
N TYR A 359 -4.16 10.90 -23.12
CA TYR A 359 -3.03 11.79 -22.85
C TYR A 359 -1.81 11.46 -23.73
N ASP A 360 -1.45 10.17 -23.84
CA ASP A 360 -0.29 9.74 -24.64
C ASP A 360 -0.46 10.07 -26.14
N MET A 361 -1.69 10.20 -26.63
CA MET A 361 -1.97 10.64 -28.01
C MET A 361 -1.72 12.14 -28.24
N VAL A 362 -1.77 12.95 -27.17
CA VAL A 362 -1.71 14.43 -27.25
C VAL A 362 -0.59 15.05 -26.44
N LYS A 363 0.30 14.25 -25.89
CA LYS A 363 1.37 14.68 -24.95
C LYS A 363 2.31 15.76 -25.50
N GLY A 364 2.42 15.91 -26.82
CA GLY A 364 3.21 16.96 -27.49
C GLY A 364 2.45 18.27 -27.70
N GLU A 365 1.18 18.34 -27.35
CA GLU A 365 0.35 19.53 -27.51
C GLU A 365 0.28 20.35 -26.21
N ASN A 366 -0.17 21.61 -26.29
CA ASN A 366 -0.55 22.40 -25.13
C ASN A 366 -1.99 22.01 -24.72
N ALA A 367 -2.14 20.91 -23.94
CA ALA A 367 -3.42 20.26 -23.76
C ALA A 367 -3.69 19.74 -22.34
N ILE A 368 -4.97 19.65 -22.02
CA ILE A 368 -5.52 18.98 -20.84
C ILE A 368 -6.48 17.90 -21.32
N VAL A 369 -6.33 16.68 -20.79
CA VAL A 369 -7.28 15.60 -21.01
C VAL A 369 -8.14 15.41 -19.77
N LEU A 370 -9.46 15.52 -19.92
CA LEU A 370 -10.47 15.27 -18.90
C LEU A 370 -11.24 13.99 -19.25
N GLY A 371 -10.87 12.87 -18.58
CA GLY A 371 -11.66 11.66 -18.62
C GLY A 371 -12.81 11.77 -17.59
N TYR A 372 -14.06 11.71 -18.03
CA TYR A 372 -15.20 11.89 -17.13
C TYR A 372 -16.20 10.73 -17.18
N SER A 373 -16.87 10.53 -16.06
CA SER A 373 -17.94 9.56 -15.85
C SER A 373 -18.99 10.13 -14.92
N GLU A 374 -20.09 9.42 -14.68
CA GLU A 374 -21.14 9.85 -13.73
C GLU A 374 -20.61 10.19 -12.30
N LYS A 375 -19.44 9.69 -11.92
CA LYS A 375 -18.89 9.82 -10.55
C LYS A 375 -17.49 10.35 -10.47
N TYR A 376 -16.74 10.42 -11.57
CA TYR A 376 -15.32 10.78 -11.55
C TYR A 376 -14.97 11.69 -12.71
N ILE A 377 -14.06 12.64 -12.45
CA ILE A 377 -13.37 13.43 -13.47
C ILE A 377 -11.87 13.24 -13.22
N ILE A 378 -11.16 12.77 -14.23
CA ILE A 378 -9.74 12.44 -14.16
C ILE A 378 -8.97 13.39 -15.05
N PHE A 379 -7.97 14.05 -14.47
CA PHE A 379 -7.14 15.06 -15.14
C PHE A 379 -5.82 14.44 -15.58
N ARG A 380 -5.40 14.82 -16.80
CA ARG A 380 -4.02 14.65 -17.28
C ARG A 380 -3.63 15.93 -17.99
N VAL A 381 -2.56 16.56 -17.55
CA VAL A 381 -2.06 17.85 -18.04
C VAL A 381 -0.72 17.63 -18.73
N THR A 382 -0.58 18.06 -19.96
CA THR A 382 0.69 17.96 -20.72
C THR A 382 1.75 18.90 -20.16
N ASP A 383 3.01 18.66 -20.45
CA ASP A 383 4.12 19.48 -19.94
C ASP A 383 4.00 20.95 -20.37
N GLU A 384 3.52 21.21 -21.57
CA GLU A 384 3.29 22.59 -22.05
C GLU A 384 2.13 23.26 -21.30
N ALA A 385 1.01 22.55 -21.11
CA ALA A 385 -0.13 23.08 -20.36
C ALA A 385 0.18 23.29 -18.87
N ALA A 386 1.01 22.42 -18.29
CA ALA A 386 1.41 22.48 -16.88
C ALA A 386 2.21 23.76 -16.52
N LYS A 387 2.76 24.47 -17.52
CA LYS A 387 3.38 25.78 -17.29
C LYS A 387 2.37 26.87 -16.88
N LYS A 388 1.09 26.64 -17.14
CA LYS A 388 0.00 27.61 -16.89
C LYS A 388 -1.10 27.05 -16.00
N VAL A 389 -1.23 25.72 -15.91
CA VAL A 389 -2.36 25.06 -15.27
C VAL A 389 -1.86 23.97 -14.32
N ASN A 390 -2.39 23.97 -13.10
CA ASN A 390 -2.17 22.95 -12.09
C ASN A 390 -3.49 22.22 -11.81
N ALA A 391 -3.53 20.91 -12.07
CA ALA A 391 -4.74 20.11 -11.91
C ALA A 391 -5.24 20.12 -10.46
N ASN A 392 -4.33 20.08 -9.48
CA ASN A 392 -4.72 20.08 -8.06
C ASN A 392 -5.30 21.45 -7.64
N GLU A 393 -4.76 22.56 -8.11
CA GLU A 393 -5.33 23.89 -7.85
C GLU A 393 -6.74 24.07 -8.43
N ILE A 394 -6.99 23.48 -9.62
CA ILE A 394 -8.33 23.47 -10.20
C ILE A 394 -9.28 22.70 -9.29
N ILE A 395 -8.87 21.51 -8.82
CA ILE A 395 -9.68 20.70 -7.91
C ILE A 395 -10.01 21.48 -6.63
N GLU A 396 -9.04 22.15 -6.02
CA GLU A 396 -9.29 22.93 -4.80
C GLU A 396 -10.25 24.12 -5.04
N LYS A 397 -10.13 24.77 -6.19
CA LYS A 397 -11.10 25.82 -6.59
C LYS A 397 -12.51 25.24 -6.76
N ILE A 398 -12.65 24.06 -7.41
CA ILE A 398 -13.94 23.40 -7.57
C ILE A 398 -14.51 22.95 -6.22
N LYS A 399 -13.70 22.36 -5.33
CA LYS A 399 -14.13 22.03 -3.97
C LYS A 399 -14.68 23.25 -3.23
N SER A 400 -14.08 24.42 -3.44
CA SER A 400 -14.50 25.65 -2.79
C SER A 400 -15.75 26.28 -3.43
N SER A 401 -15.89 26.21 -4.76
CA SER A 401 -17.01 26.82 -5.49
C SER A 401 -18.28 25.94 -5.52
N ALA A 402 -18.11 24.62 -5.45
CA ALA A 402 -19.20 23.64 -5.60
C ALA A 402 -19.12 22.50 -4.56
N PRO A 403 -18.97 22.81 -3.24
CA PRO A 403 -18.70 21.79 -2.21
C PRO A 403 -19.77 20.72 -2.12
N ASP A 404 -21.04 21.07 -2.38
CA ASP A 404 -22.16 20.13 -2.30
C ASP A 404 -22.15 19.05 -3.36
N PHE A 405 -21.40 19.22 -4.45
CA PHE A 405 -21.33 18.29 -5.56
C PHE A 405 -20.06 17.43 -5.56
N ILE A 406 -19.12 17.71 -4.65
CA ILE A 406 -17.82 17.03 -4.57
C ILE A 406 -17.82 16.10 -3.36
N GLU A 407 -17.47 14.84 -3.59
CA GLU A 407 -17.28 13.86 -2.52
C GLU A 407 -15.81 13.83 -2.02
N SER A 408 -14.87 13.88 -2.95
CA SER A 408 -13.43 13.92 -2.66
C SER A 408 -12.63 14.27 -3.91
N GLY A 409 -11.37 14.63 -3.79
CA GLY A 409 -10.51 14.85 -4.94
C GLY A 409 -9.13 15.34 -4.54
N GLY A 410 -8.15 15.10 -5.41
CA GLY A 410 -6.76 15.50 -5.24
C GLY A 410 -5.85 14.76 -6.20
N GLY A 411 -4.56 14.95 -6.03
CA GLY A 411 -3.52 14.32 -6.85
C GLY A 411 -2.31 15.24 -7.03
N HIS A 412 -1.61 15.06 -8.14
CA HIS A 412 -0.45 15.85 -8.51
C HIS A 412 -0.84 16.99 -9.47
N ASP A 413 0.08 17.91 -9.70
CA ASP A 413 -0.06 19.04 -10.61
C ASP A 413 -0.49 18.66 -12.04
N LYS A 414 -0.01 17.52 -12.54
CA LYS A 414 -0.29 17.00 -13.90
C LYS A 414 -1.27 15.84 -13.94
N ALA A 415 -1.56 15.19 -12.80
CA ALA A 415 -2.38 13.98 -12.74
C ALA A 415 -3.21 13.97 -11.45
N ALA A 416 -4.50 14.23 -11.56
CA ALA A 416 -5.40 14.33 -10.44
C ALA A 416 -6.77 13.72 -10.76
N SER A 417 -7.57 13.48 -9.74
CA SER A 417 -8.93 12.99 -9.89
C SER A 417 -9.89 13.68 -8.92
N LEU A 418 -11.13 13.83 -9.38
CA LEU A 418 -12.22 14.41 -8.62
C LEU A 418 -13.36 13.39 -8.57
N LYS A 419 -13.82 13.05 -7.39
CA LYS A 419 -15.02 12.23 -7.19
C LYS A 419 -16.20 13.16 -6.95
N ILE A 420 -17.24 13.02 -7.77
CA ILE A 420 -18.41 13.88 -7.78
C ILE A 420 -19.67 13.11 -7.41
N ARG A 421 -20.69 13.80 -6.93
CA ARG A 421 -22.02 13.24 -6.79
C ARG A 421 -22.59 12.90 -8.17
N LYS A 422 -23.22 11.72 -8.25
CA LYS A 422 -23.79 11.22 -9.49
C LYS A 422 -24.82 12.21 -10.09
N GLY A 423 -24.68 12.47 -11.39
CA GLY A 423 -25.59 13.31 -12.16
C GLY A 423 -25.17 14.78 -12.32
N PHE A 424 -24.05 15.18 -11.72
CA PHE A 424 -23.52 16.56 -11.81
C PHE A 424 -22.27 16.66 -12.67
N GLU A 425 -21.96 15.62 -13.47
CA GLU A 425 -20.73 15.58 -14.28
C GLU A 425 -20.66 16.71 -15.32
N LYS A 426 -21.80 17.14 -15.86
CA LYS A 426 -21.83 18.19 -16.89
C LYS A 426 -21.57 19.56 -16.27
N GLU A 427 -22.25 19.86 -15.17
CA GLU A 427 -22.14 21.11 -14.43
C GLU A 427 -20.70 21.31 -13.96
N ILE A 428 -20.11 20.26 -13.38
CA ILE A 428 -18.71 20.33 -12.90
C ILE A 428 -17.72 20.44 -14.05
N LEU A 429 -17.94 19.75 -15.19
CA LEU A 429 -17.10 19.89 -16.39
C LEU A 429 -17.13 21.30 -16.95
N GLU A 430 -18.31 21.94 -17.02
CA GLU A 430 -18.42 23.33 -17.49
C GLU A 430 -17.73 24.31 -16.51
N GLU A 431 -17.81 24.05 -15.21
CA GLU A 431 -17.11 24.86 -14.20
C GLU A 431 -15.59 24.69 -14.31
N ILE A 432 -15.09 23.45 -14.49
CA ILE A 432 -13.67 23.19 -14.74
C ILE A 432 -13.19 23.96 -15.99
N VAL A 433 -13.96 23.88 -17.08
CA VAL A 433 -13.62 24.58 -18.32
C VAL A 433 -13.62 26.10 -18.12
N LYS A 434 -14.42 26.68 -17.23
CA LYS A 434 -14.39 28.12 -16.92
C LYS A 434 -13.13 28.51 -16.12
N ILE A 435 -12.65 27.64 -15.23
CA ILE A 435 -11.49 27.88 -14.38
C ILE A 435 -10.17 27.78 -15.15
N ILE A 436 -10.10 26.85 -16.14
CA ILE A 436 -8.97 26.73 -17.06
C ILE A 436 -8.87 27.97 -17.94
#